data_b9f63996de4ee82d782c679e5d4da360
#
_entry.id   b9f63996de4ee82d782c679e5d4da360
#
_cell.length_a   1.000
_cell.length_b   1.000
_cell.length_c   1.000
_cell.angle_alpha   90.00
_cell.angle_beta   90.00
_cell.angle_gamma   90.00
#
_symmetry.space_group_name_H-M   'P 1'
#
loop_
_entity.id
_entity.type
_entity.pdbx_description
1 polymer ?
#
loop_
_entity_poly.entity_id
_entity_poly.type
_entity_poly.pdbx_seq_one_letter_code
_entity_poly.pdbx_strand_id
1 'polypeptide(L)'
;MSEQTAYQVTTILEGVIKRGTGKKLRDLQLNLAGTTGTTNENTDAWFIGFTSNLVIGVYVGMDNPKPLGKFETGSKAALPIFREFIEKSVKKSDARPFKVPEKMTLMVVDPLTGEKAKFNSKNTIIEAYKSKNVLNGKVLYSDNNRFDTNNILKLSLIHI
;
A
#
# COMPACT_ATOMS: atom_id res chain seq x y z
N MET A 1 11.33 11.62 -8.73
CA MET A 1 11.08 11.15 -7.34
C MET A 1 12.34 10.47 -6.82
N SER A 2 12.74 10.68 -5.55
CA SER A 2 13.93 9.99 -5.00
C SER A 2 13.59 8.53 -4.68
N GLU A 3 14.64 7.66 -4.65
CA GLU A 3 14.49 6.24 -4.29
C GLU A 3 13.85 6.05 -2.90
N GLN A 4 14.23 6.91 -1.93
CA GLN A 4 13.66 6.86 -0.58
C GLN A 4 12.16 7.18 -0.59
N THR A 5 11.73 8.16 -1.38
CA THR A 5 10.31 8.50 -1.51
C THR A 5 9.55 7.38 -2.22
N ALA A 6 10.11 6.81 -3.29
CA ALA A 6 9.54 5.67 -3.98
C ALA A 6 9.36 4.47 -3.03
N TYR A 7 10.37 4.18 -2.21
CA TYR A 7 10.30 3.11 -1.24
C TYR A 7 9.23 3.37 -0.16
N GLN A 8 9.10 4.60 0.35
CA GLN A 8 8.03 4.95 1.29
C GLN A 8 6.64 4.73 0.67
N VAL A 9 6.42 5.15 -0.58
CA VAL A 9 5.17 4.88 -1.29
C VAL A 9 4.96 3.37 -1.46
N THR A 10 5.99 2.62 -1.81
CA THR A 10 5.91 1.16 -1.92
C THR A 10 5.49 0.51 -0.61
N THR A 11 6.06 0.91 0.54
CA THR A 11 5.68 0.34 1.84
C THR A 11 4.23 0.66 2.23
N ILE A 12 3.73 1.85 1.87
CA ILE A 12 2.31 2.19 2.03
C ILE A 12 1.43 1.26 1.18
N LEU A 13 1.81 1.04 -0.08
CA LEU A 13 1.09 0.17 -1.01
C LEU A 13 1.19 -1.32 -0.64
N GLU A 14 2.28 -1.76 -0.02
CA GLU A 14 2.33 -3.08 0.64
C GLU A 14 1.30 -3.16 1.79
N GLY A 15 1.10 -2.06 2.51
CA GLY A 15 0.07 -1.94 3.54
C GLY A 15 -1.33 -2.24 3.02
N VAL A 16 -1.66 -1.82 1.79
CA VAL A 16 -2.95 -2.13 1.14
C VAL A 16 -3.15 -3.63 1.00
N ILE A 17 -2.08 -4.37 0.65
CA ILE A 17 -2.13 -5.84 0.56
C ILE A 17 -2.19 -6.49 1.94
N LYS A 18 -1.41 -5.98 2.89
CA LYS A 18 -1.28 -6.60 4.23
C LYS A 18 -2.52 -6.39 5.10
N ARG A 19 -3.17 -5.21 5.03
CA ARG A 19 -4.24 -4.79 5.95
C ARG A 19 -5.39 -4.01 5.33
N GLY A 20 -5.30 -3.67 4.03
CA GLY A 20 -6.27 -2.84 3.32
C GLY A 20 -7.17 -3.60 2.35
N THR A 21 -7.61 -2.91 1.29
CA THR A 21 -8.55 -3.42 0.26
C THR A 21 -7.98 -4.58 -0.54
N GLY A 22 -6.64 -4.71 -0.62
CA GLY A 22 -5.92 -5.79 -1.29
C GLY A 22 -5.72 -7.05 -0.43
N LYS A 23 -6.23 -7.13 0.79
CA LYS A 23 -5.98 -8.23 1.74
C LYS A 23 -6.29 -9.63 1.22
N LYS A 24 -7.12 -9.76 0.18
CA LYS A 24 -7.41 -11.03 -0.50
C LYS A 24 -6.19 -11.62 -1.24
N LEU A 25 -5.10 -10.84 -1.40
CA LEU A 25 -3.86 -11.31 -2.02
C LEU A 25 -2.82 -11.80 -0.98
N ARG A 26 -3.09 -11.70 0.31
CA ARG A 26 -2.15 -12.07 1.37
C ARG A 26 -1.76 -13.54 1.37
N ASP A 27 -2.71 -14.41 1.05
CA ASP A 27 -2.53 -15.86 1.01
C ASP A 27 -1.59 -16.32 -0.11
N LEU A 28 -1.34 -15.49 -1.12
CA LEU A 28 -0.34 -15.75 -2.16
C LEU A 28 1.09 -15.79 -1.61
N GLN A 29 1.33 -15.15 -0.47
CA GLN A 29 2.65 -15.06 0.18
C GLN A 29 3.74 -14.51 -0.78
N LEU A 30 3.37 -13.56 -1.61
CA LEU A 30 4.25 -12.83 -2.51
C LEU A 30 4.54 -11.44 -1.95
N ASN A 31 5.71 -10.88 -2.28
CA ASN A 31 6.02 -9.48 -2.00
C ASN A 31 5.30 -8.60 -3.04
N LEU A 32 4.10 -8.16 -2.66
CA LEU A 32 3.20 -7.37 -3.50
C LEU A 32 2.92 -6.02 -2.87
N ALA A 33 2.87 -5.02 -3.70
CA ALA A 33 2.34 -3.70 -3.39
C ALA A 33 1.27 -3.35 -4.42
N GLY A 34 0.28 -2.54 -4.05
CA GLY A 34 -0.77 -2.17 -4.99
C GLY A 34 -1.91 -1.40 -4.35
N THR A 35 -2.83 -0.92 -5.20
CA THR A 35 -4.00 -0.16 -4.75
C THR A 35 -5.19 -0.38 -5.65
N THR A 36 -6.37 -0.21 -5.08
CA THR A 36 -7.63 -0.16 -5.82
C THR A 36 -7.94 1.27 -6.27
N GLY A 37 -8.66 1.40 -7.38
CA GLY A 37 -9.32 2.62 -7.80
C GLY A 37 -10.78 2.32 -8.14
N THR A 38 -11.68 3.24 -7.78
CA THR A 38 -13.10 3.16 -8.13
C THR A 38 -13.57 4.57 -8.42
N THR A 39 -14.19 4.79 -9.58
CA THR A 39 -14.80 6.08 -9.91
C THR A 39 -16.10 6.29 -9.16
N ASN A 40 -16.53 7.54 -9.09
CA ASN A 40 -17.86 7.87 -8.59
C ASN A 40 -18.90 7.03 -9.34
N GLU A 41 -19.96 6.60 -8.65
CA GLU A 41 -21.02 5.76 -9.21
C GLU A 41 -20.59 4.35 -9.66
N ASN A 42 -19.35 3.90 -9.33
CA ASN A 42 -18.81 2.58 -9.70
C ASN A 42 -18.86 2.30 -11.22
N THR A 43 -18.59 3.30 -12.05
CA THR A 43 -18.55 3.12 -13.50
C THR A 43 -17.26 2.44 -13.95
N ASP A 44 -16.17 2.64 -13.20
CA ASP A 44 -14.85 2.06 -13.48
C ASP A 44 -14.24 1.49 -12.22
N ALA A 45 -13.65 0.32 -12.36
CA ALA A 45 -12.95 -0.38 -11.30
C ALA A 45 -11.50 -0.66 -11.73
N TRP A 46 -10.54 -0.24 -10.89
CA TRP A 46 -9.12 -0.41 -11.13
C TRP A 46 -8.46 -1.22 -10.01
N PHE A 47 -7.48 -1.98 -10.39
CA PHE A 47 -6.46 -2.47 -9.49
C PHE A 47 -5.09 -2.35 -10.16
N ILE A 48 -4.17 -1.62 -9.52
CA ILE A 48 -2.77 -1.52 -9.96
C ILE A 48 -1.93 -2.16 -8.88
N GLY A 49 -1.17 -3.19 -9.24
CA GLY A 49 -0.29 -3.88 -8.32
C GLY A 49 1.03 -4.24 -8.97
N PHE A 50 2.04 -4.45 -8.14
CA PHE A 50 3.38 -4.75 -8.62
C PHE A 50 4.19 -5.60 -7.64
N THR A 51 5.14 -6.33 -8.21
CA THR A 51 6.27 -6.96 -7.53
C THR A 51 7.51 -6.09 -7.72
N SER A 52 8.68 -6.57 -7.29
CA SER A 52 9.95 -5.85 -7.52
C SER A 52 10.36 -5.71 -9.01
N ASN A 53 9.75 -6.48 -9.91
CA ASN A 53 10.14 -6.56 -11.32
C ASN A 53 8.97 -6.57 -12.32
N LEU A 54 7.73 -6.52 -11.85
CA LEU A 54 6.54 -6.56 -12.72
C LEU A 54 5.47 -5.62 -12.18
N VAL A 55 4.91 -4.79 -13.05
CA VAL A 55 3.77 -3.91 -12.76
C VAL A 55 2.59 -4.36 -13.63
N ILE A 56 1.42 -4.48 -13.02
CA ILE A 56 0.19 -4.89 -13.70
C ILE A 56 -0.91 -3.91 -13.32
N GLY A 57 -1.59 -3.38 -14.33
CA GLY A 57 -2.83 -2.64 -14.18
C GLY A 57 -4.00 -3.44 -14.73
N VAL A 58 -5.06 -3.53 -13.96
CA VAL A 58 -6.35 -4.11 -14.37
C VAL A 58 -7.42 -3.04 -14.35
N TYR A 59 -8.09 -2.90 -15.46
CA TYR A 59 -9.22 -2.00 -15.64
C TYR A 59 -10.47 -2.81 -15.99
N VAL A 60 -11.57 -2.49 -15.37
CA VAL A 60 -12.91 -3.00 -15.68
C VAL A 60 -13.84 -1.82 -15.82
N GLY A 61 -14.44 -1.67 -16.99
CA GLY A 61 -15.34 -0.58 -17.33
C GLY A 61 -16.15 -0.92 -18.58
N MET A 62 -17.04 -0.02 -18.97
CA MET A 62 -17.85 -0.12 -20.19
C MET A 62 -17.54 1.06 -21.11
N ASP A 63 -17.54 0.83 -22.46
CA ASP A 63 -17.31 1.88 -23.47
C ASP A 63 -18.29 3.06 -23.31
N ASN A 64 -19.56 2.75 -23.01
CA ASN A 64 -20.53 3.74 -22.57
C ASN A 64 -20.59 3.69 -21.04
N PRO A 65 -20.06 4.70 -20.32
CA PRO A 65 -19.99 4.68 -18.86
C PRO A 65 -21.34 4.41 -18.23
N LYS A 66 -21.46 3.29 -17.55
CA LYS A 66 -22.61 2.87 -16.74
C LYS A 66 -22.11 2.22 -15.47
N PRO A 67 -22.85 2.33 -14.36
CA PRO A 67 -22.49 1.62 -13.14
C PRO A 67 -22.30 0.13 -13.39
N LEU A 68 -21.15 -0.42 -12.99
CA LEU A 68 -20.83 -1.85 -13.09
C LEU A 68 -21.76 -2.70 -12.19
N GLY A 69 -22.35 -2.07 -11.21
CA GLY A 69 -23.27 -2.68 -10.25
C GLY A 69 -23.11 -2.09 -8.84
N LYS A 70 -24.08 -2.34 -8.01
CA LYS A 70 -24.02 -1.89 -6.62
C LYS A 70 -22.88 -2.64 -5.92
N PHE A 71 -21.89 -1.90 -5.40
CA PHE A 71 -20.69 -2.41 -4.73
C PHE A 71 -19.63 -3.07 -5.65
N GLU A 72 -19.70 -2.92 -6.96
CA GLU A 72 -18.64 -3.36 -7.89
C GLU A 72 -17.48 -2.36 -7.87
N THR A 73 -16.59 -2.57 -6.91
CA THR A 73 -15.40 -1.75 -6.67
C THR A 73 -14.13 -2.40 -7.26
N GLY A 74 -13.02 -1.68 -7.27
CA GLY A 74 -11.73 -2.23 -7.69
C GLY A 74 -11.35 -3.51 -6.95
N SER A 75 -11.70 -3.64 -5.67
CA SER A 75 -11.44 -4.84 -4.86
C SER A 75 -12.36 -6.03 -5.19
N LYS A 76 -13.48 -5.79 -5.88
CA LYS A 76 -14.43 -6.84 -6.29
C LYS A 76 -14.32 -7.19 -7.76
N ALA A 77 -14.19 -6.20 -8.63
CA ALA A 77 -14.17 -6.42 -10.08
C ALA A 77 -12.73 -6.61 -10.63
N ALA A 78 -11.81 -5.72 -10.30
CA ALA A 78 -10.47 -5.73 -10.88
C ALA A 78 -9.46 -6.64 -10.14
N LEU A 79 -9.49 -6.65 -8.81
CA LEU A 79 -8.54 -7.43 -7.99
C LEU A 79 -8.59 -8.95 -8.26
N PRO A 80 -9.75 -9.61 -8.46
CA PRO A 80 -9.77 -11.04 -8.79
C PRO A 80 -9.05 -11.36 -10.09
N ILE A 81 -9.17 -10.51 -11.11
CA ILE A 81 -8.47 -10.66 -12.40
C ILE A 81 -6.96 -10.51 -12.19
N PHE A 82 -6.54 -9.50 -11.44
CA PHE A 82 -5.14 -9.34 -11.06
C PHE A 82 -4.62 -10.57 -10.32
N ARG A 83 -5.39 -11.10 -9.37
CA ARG A 83 -5.03 -12.29 -8.61
C ARG A 83 -4.77 -13.48 -9.51
N GLU A 84 -5.71 -13.80 -10.39
CA GLU A 84 -5.60 -14.92 -11.32
C GLU A 84 -4.38 -14.79 -12.23
N PHE A 85 -4.10 -13.58 -12.73
CA PHE A 85 -2.92 -13.32 -13.54
C PHE A 85 -1.62 -13.56 -12.74
N ILE A 86 -1.51 -13.03 -11.54
CA ILE A 86 -0.33 -13.19 -10.68
C ILE A 86 -0.09 -14.66 -10.35
N GLU A 87 -1.12 -15.40 -9.97
CA GLU A 87 -1.02 -16.82 -9.63
C GLU A 87 -0.47 -17.67 -10.81
N LYS A 88 -0.86 -17.31 -12.03
CA LYS A 88 -0.42 -18.05 -13.24
C LYS A 88 0.94 -17.58 -13.77
N SER A 89 1.32 -16.33 -13.54
CA SER A 89 2.45 -15.69 -14.24
C SER A 89 3.68 -15.49 -13.37
N VAL A 90 3.53 -15.45 -12.04
CA VAL A 90 4.62 -15.09 -11.12
C VAL A 90 4.96 -16.26 -10.21
N LYS A 91 6.21 -16.74 -10.31
CA LYS A 91 6.74 -17.71 -9.35
C LYS A 91 7.15 -16.98 -8.06
N LYS A 92 7.05 -17.66 -6.92
CA LYS A 92 7.49 -17.09 -5.62
C LYS A 92 8.94 -16.62 -5.63
N SER A 93 9.81 -17.30 -6.34
CA SER A 93 11.22 -16.92 -6.54
C SER A 93 11.40 -15.57 -7.22
N ASP A 94 10.44 -15.15 -8.03
CA ASP A 94 10.54 -13.95 -8.86
C ASP A 94 9.98 -12.70 -8.14
N ALA A 95 9.10 -12.92 -7.16
CA ALA A 95 8.57 -11.85 -6.31
C ALA A 95 9.50 -11.57 -5.12
N ARG A 96 10.71 -11.08 -5.41
CA ARG A 96 11.70 -10.72 -4.40
C ARG A 96 11.22 -9.56 -3.52
N PRO A 97 11.70 -9.45 -2.27
CA PRO A 97 11.42 -8.28 -1.44
C PRO A 97 11.84 -6.98 -2.15
N PHE A 98 11.12 -5.92 -1.90
CA PHE A 98 11.50 -4.59 -2.39
C PHE A 98 12.80 -4.15 -1.73
N LYS A 99 13.74 -3.70 -2.55
CA LYS A 99 15.07 -3.26 -2.06
C LYS A 99 14.93 -2.00 -1.23
N VAL A 100 15.43 -2.05 0.00
CA VAL A 100 15.52 -0.88 0.87
C VAL A 100 16.64 0.03 0.36
N PRO A 101 16.37 1.28 -0.01
CA PRO A 101 17.42 2.21 -0.42
C PRO A 101 18.33 2.60 0.75
N GLU A 102 19.50 3.15 0.42
CA GLU A 102 20.36 3.77 1.42
C GLU A 102 19.65 4.95 2.13
N LYS A 103 20.12 5.23 3.34
CA LYS A 103 19.61 6.35 4.18
C LYS A 103 18.11 6.22 4.50
N MET A 104 17.63 4.98 4.62
CA MET A 104 16.31 4.65 5.16
C MET A 104 16.46 4.04 6.56
N THR A 105 15.52 4.37 7.43
CA THR A 105 15.36 3.78 8.76
C THR A 105 14.03 3.05 8.80
N LEU A 106 14.07 1.74 9.04
CA LEU A 106 12.87 0.95 9.29
C LEU A 106 12.60 0.96 10.80
N MET A 107 11.40 1.34 11.20
CA MET A 107 11.03 1.45 12.59
C MET A 107 9.72 0.72 12.87
N VAL A 108 9.70 -0.04 13.94
CA VAL A 108 8.46 -0.66 14.45
C VAL A 108 7.67 0.42 15.18
N VAL A 109 6.46 0.69 14.71
CA VAL A 109 5.61 1.75 15.24
C VAL A 109 4.23 1.21 15.61
N ASP A 110 3.59 1.94 16.52
CA ASP A 110 2.17 1.78 16.80
C ASP A 110 1.37 2.43 15.64
N PRO A 111 0.50 1.68 14.94
CA PRO A 111 -0.24 2.22 13.81
C PRO A 111 -1.26 3.30 14.17
N LEU A 112 -1.63 3.43 15.44
CA LEU A 112 -2.61 4.43 15.88
C LEU A 112 -1.94 5.78 16.19
N THR A 113 -0.73 5.75 16.76
CA THR A 113 -0.02 6.97 17.17
C THR A 113 1.11 7.36 16.21
N GLY A 114 1.61 6.41 15.41
CA GLY A 114 2.81 6.59 14.58
C GLY A 114 4.12 6.63 15.40
N GLU A 115 4.05 6.51 16.71
CA GLU A 115 5.22 6.51 17.58
C GLU A 115 5.94 5.16 17.58
N LYS A 116 7.22 5.18 17.95
CA LYS A 116 7.98 3.93 18.14
C LYS A 116 7.27 3.01 19.11
N ALA A 117 7.03 1.78 18.69
CA ALA A 117 6.33 0.79 19.49
C ALA A 117 7.09 0.48 20.78
N LYS A 118 6.37 0.29 21.88
CA LYS A 118 6.90 -0.19 23.16
C LYS A 118 7.10 -1.70 23.10
N PHE A 119 7.95 -2.24 23.96
CA PHE A 119 8.30 -3.66 24.00
C PHE A 119 7.07 -4.61 24.05
N ASN A 120 5.99 -4.19 24.69
CA ASN A 120 4.76 -4.99 24.87
C ASN A 120 3.62 -4.62 23.92
N SER A 121 3.87 -3.81 22.88
CA SER A 121 2.83 -3.41 21.91
C SER A 121 2.39 -4.62 21.09
N LYS A 122 1.08 -4.92 21.09
CA LYS A 122 0.52 -6.10 20.39
C LYS A 122 0.29 -5.85 18.90
N ASN A 123 -0.15 -4.66 18.53
CA ASN A 123 -0.43 -4.30 17.15
C ASN A 123 0.65 -3.33 16.67
N THR A 124 1.61 -3.82 15.92
CA THR A 124 2.70 -2.98 15.41
C THR A 124 2.85 -3.17 13.92
N ILE A 125 3.36 -2.15 13.25
CA ILE A 125 3.74 -2.19 11.84
C ILE A 125 5.18 -1.71 11.68
N ILE A 126 5.81 -2.09 10.58
CA ILE A 126 7.11 -1.56 10.19
C ILE A 126 6.86 -0.43 9.20
N GLU A 127 7.33 0.76 9.56
CA GLU A 127 7.28 1.95 8.70
C GLU A 127 8.68 2.37 8.26
N ALA A 128 8.77 2.93 7.06
CA ALA A 128 10.01 3.37 6.44
C ALA A 128 10.14 4.89 6.51
N TYR A 129 11.19 5.36 7.15
CA TYR A 129 11.50 6.78 7.28
C TYR A 129 12.81 7.12 6.58
N LYS A 130 12.93 8.32 6.02
CA LYS A 130 14.24 8.85 5.61
C LYS A 130 15.07 9.06 6.87
N SER A 131 16.30 8.54 6.91
CA SER A 131 17.12 8.56 8.13
C SER A 131 17.33 9.96 8.70
N LYS A 132 17.40 10.99 7.83
CA LYS A 132 17.48 12.39 8.26
C LYS A 132 16.25 12.88 9.05
N ASN A 133 15.11 12.18 8.92
CA ASN A 133 13.87 12.53 9.61
C ASN A 133 13.68 11.72 10.91
N VAL A 134 14.70 10.97 11.34
CA VAL A 134 14.64 10.17 12.57
C VAL A 134 15.83 10.55 13.45
N LEU A 135 15.56 11.02 14.66
CA LEU A 135 16.57 11.31 15.67
C LEU A 135 16.21 10.58 16.97
N ASN A 136 17.16 9.79 17.48
CA ASN A 136 16.97 9.02 18.72
C ASN A 136 15.66 8.20 18.77
N GLY A 137 15.25 7.62 17.62
CA GLY A 137 14.02 6.86 17.50
C GLY A 137 12.74 7.68 17.49
N LYS A 138 12.83 9.00 17.37
CA LYS A 138 11.69 9.89 17.15
C LYS A 138 11.69 10.41 15.72
N VAL A 139 10.52 10.46 15.11
CA VAL A 139 10.33 11.05 13.77
C VAL A 139 10.34 12.56 13.91
N LEU A 140 11.22 13.23 13.17
CA LEU A 140 11.25 14.69 13.07
C LEU A 140 10.30 15.10 11.93
N TYR A 141 9.24 15.80 12.29
CA TYR A 141 8.37 16.48 11.33
C TYR A 141 8.94 17.88 11.10
N SER A 142 9.20 18.27 9.85
CA SER A 142 9.58 19.66 9.56
C SER A 142 8.37 20.56 9.80
N ASP A 143 8.53 21.62 10.60
CA ASP A 143 7.45 22.54 10.98
C ASP A 143 6.73 23.23 9.82
N ASN A 144 7.24 23.13 8.59
CA ASN A 144 6.64 23.72 7.40
C ASN A 144 5.55 22.88 6.74
N ASN A 145 5.33 21.64 7.18
CA ASN A 145 4.20 20.83 6.78
C ASN A 145 3.51 20.33 8.05
N ARG A 146 2.58 21.11 8.58
CA ARG A 146 1.56 20.62 9.51
C ARG A 146 0.66 19.60 8.78
N PHE A 147 1.21 18.44 8.45
CA PHE A 147 0.39 17.26 8.30
C PHE A 147 -0.01 16.86 9.71
N ASP A 148 -1.22 17.26 10.10
CA ASP A 148 -1.86 16.78 11.29
C ASP A 148 -1.82 15.24 11.25
N THR A 149 -1.11 14.63 12.22
CA THR A 149 -0.97 13.17 12.32
C THR A 149 -2.33 12.48 12.36
N ASN A 150 -3.37 13.15 12.86
CA ASN A 150 -4.75 12.70 12.81
C ASN A 150 -5.32 12.62 11.39
N ASN A 151 -4.82 13.42 10.45
CA ASN A 151 -5.24 13.36 9.04
C ASN A 151 -4.49 12.30 8.23
N ILE A 152 -3.23 12.00 8.53
CA ILE A 152 -2.47 10.92 7.85
C ILE A 152 -3.06 9.56 8.23
N LEU A 153 -3.40 9.36 9.51
CA LEU A 153 -4.06 8.13 9.96
C LEU A 153 -5.49 7.99 9.41
N LYS A 154 -6.23 9.09 9.25
CA LYS A 154 -7.53 9.08 8.57
C LYS A 154 -7.41 8.75 7.09
N LEU A 155 -6.41 9.28 6.37
CA LEU A 155 -6.21 8.96 4.95
C LEU A 155 -5.82 7.49 4.74
N SER A 156 -5.04 6.88 5.64
CA SER A 156 -4.73 5.44 5.57
C SER A 156 -5.92 4.55 5.95
N LEU A 157 -6.93 5.06 6.65
CA LEU A 157 -8.13 4.33 7.07
C LEU A 157 -9.35 4.58 6.20
N ILE A 158 -9.41 5.70 5.43
CA ILE A 158 -10.61 6.12 4.69
C ILE A 158 -10.58 5.66 3.22
N HIS A 159 -9.43 5.40 2.64
CA HIS A 159 -9.31 5.00 1.22
C HIS A 159 -8.62 3.66 1.00
N ILE A 160 -8.65 2.81 2.01
CA ILE A 160 -8.13 1.45 1.88
C ILE A 160 -9.21 0.43 2.17
#